data_d0a48b7c7736f45a1d941ca36e095a41
#
_entry.id   d0a48b7c7736f45a1d941ca36e095a41
#
_cell.length_a   1.000
_cell.length_b   1.000
_cell.length_c   1.000
_cell.angle_alpha   90.00
_cell.angle_beta   90.00
_cell.angle_gamma   90.00
#
_symmetry.space_group_name_H-M   'P 1'
#
loop_
_entity.id
_entity.type
_entity.pdbx_description
1 polymer ?
#
loop_
_entity_poly.entity_id
_entity_poly.type
_entity_poly.pdbx_seq_one_letter_code
_entity_poly.pdbx_strand_id
1 'polypeptide(L)'
;LDEQGDQTRIDQVLTDIKQVKVDADSSNFSGVLDCEPDAKFLSGVEKIKDYIEAGDVFQVNLSRAWQYTLEHECSAAQLYSGLKASNPAPFSALAQFQNFSIISSSPERLFSVDGDQVETRPIAGTHPRGAGDEDELLKQRLINHPKEQAEHIMLLDLERNDLGRVCEHGSIEVNEVMALETYPYVHHIVSNIKGTLKPAMNVKHLVKALFPGGTITGCPKIRCMQIISELEGEAREAYTGSLGYISNNGKMDFNILIRTMIKQGKNLSFRAGAGIVFDSNSKRELEETTHKAQGILKVFS
;
A
#
# COMPACT_ATOMS: atom_id res chain seq x y z
N LEU A 1 -23.95 -1.70 -5.16
CA LEU A 1 -25.21 -1.00 -5.40
C LEU A 1 -25.68 -1.36 -6.80
N ASP A 2 -26.98 -1.53 -7.00
CA ASP A 2 -27.56 -2.09 -8.21
C ASP A 2 -27.36 -1.15 -9.41
N GLU A 3 -26.59 -1.57 -10.40
CA GLU A 3 -26.36 -0.81 -11.62
C GLU A 3 -27.61 -0.71 -12.51
N GLN A 4 -28.64 -1.51 -12.21
CA GLN A 4 -29.93 -1.48 -12.91
C GLN A 4 -30.93 -0.49 -12.29
N GLY A 5 -30.56 0.20 -11.20
CA GLY A 5 -31.34 1.27 -10.61
C GLY A 5 -32.61 0.80 -9.87
N ASP A 6 -32.63 -0.42 -9.34
CA ASP A 6 -33.72 -0.90 -8.50
C ASP A 6 -33.71 -0.17 -7.15
N GLN A 7 -34.49 0.89 -7.06
CA GLN A 7 -34.60 1.74 -5.88
C GLN A 7 -35.01 0.93 -4.64
N THR A 8 -35.84 -0.09 -4.79
CA THR A 8 -36.31 -0.94 -3.69
C THR A 8 -35.17 -1.69 -3.03
N ARG A 9 -34.20 -2.19 -3.85
CA ARG A 9 -33.00 -2.85 -3.37
C ARG A 9 -32.06 -1.88 -2.67
N ILE A 10 -31.92 -0.68 -3.21
CA ILE A 10 -31.10 0.38 -2.58
C ILE A 10 -31.69 0.74 -1.22
N ASP A 11 -32.97 0.94 -1.12
CA ASP A 11 -33.68 1.28 0.13
C ASP A 11 -33.58 0.15 1.16
N GLN A 12 -33.64 -1.11 0.72
CA GLN A 12 -33.43 -2.27 1.59
C GLN A 12 -32.00 -2.28 2.15
N VAL A 13 -30.99 -2.13 1.30
CA VAL A 13 -29.57 -2.09 1.72
C VAL A 13 -29.33 -0.93 2.70
N LEU A 14 -29.89 0.25 2.43
CA LEU A 14 -29.78 1.41 3.33
C LEU A 14 -30.47 1.14 4.69
N THR A 15 -31.58 0.42 4.68
CA THR A 15 -32.29 0.02 5.89
C THR A 15 -31.46 -0.99 6.69
N ASP A 16 -30.91 -1.99 6.03
CA ASP A 16 -30.04 -3.00 6.64
C ASP A 16 -28.80 -2.36 7.26
N ILE A 17 -28.13 -1.43 6.55
CA ILE A 17 -26.99 -0.67 7.06
C ILE A 17 -27.33 0.10 8.35
N LYS A 18 -28.52 0.74 8.40
CA LYS A 18 -28.95 1.49 9.59
C LYS A 18 -29.26 0.57 10.79
N GLN A 19 -29.62 -0.69 10.54
CA GLN A 19 -29.93 -1.68 11.58
C GLN A 19 -28.68 -2.39 12.11
N VAL A 20 -27.57 -2.36 11.36
CA VAL A 20 -26.30 -2.93 11.83
C VAL A 20 -25.81 -2.14 13.04
N LYS A 21 -25.95 -2.72 14.21
CA LYS A 21 -25.23 -2.25 15.40
C LYS A 21 -23.76 -2.64 15.22
N VAL A 22 -22.93 -1.68 14.88
CA VAL A 22 -21.49 -1.85 15.04
C VAL A 22 -21.26 -1.79 16.55
N ASP A 23 -20.91 -2.91 17.16
CA ASP A 23 -20.35 -2.90 18.50
C ASP A 23 -19.01 -2.16 18.41
N ALA A 24 -19.09 -0.85 18.54
CA ALA A 24 -17.94 0.06 18.62
C ALA A 24 -17.40 0.05 20.06
N ASP A 25 -17.33 -1.12 20.68
CA ASP A 25 -16.52 -1.25 21.88
C ASP A 25 -15.08 -1.01 21.44
N SER A 26 -14.54 0.09 21.90
CA SER A 26 -13.11 0.38 21.92
C SER A 26 -12.45 -0.64 22.85
N SER A 27 -12.43 -1.89 22.41
CA SER A 27 -11.79 -2.99 23.09
C SER A 27 -10.30 -2.69 23.11
N ASN A 28 -9.77 -2.59 24.29
CA ASN A 28 -8.33 -2.54 24.52
C ASN A 28 -7.80 -3.93 24.09
N PHE A 29 -7.13 -4.00 22.95
CA PHE A 29 -6.61 -5.25 22.39
C PHE A 29 -5.29 -5.59 23.08
N SER A 30 -5.34 -6.11 24.30
CA SER A 30 -4.13 -6.57 25.01
C SER A 30 -3.49 -7.79 24.34
N GLY A 31 -2.18 -7.85 24.37
CA GLY A 31 -1.42 -8.93 23.76
C GLY A 31 0.09 -8.72 23.82
N VAL A 32 0.80 -9.58 23.10
CA VAL A 32 2.26 -9.57 23.04
C VAL A 32 2.71 -9.27 21.61
N LEU A 33 3.51 -8.21 21.47
CA LEU A 33 4.15 -7.84 20.22
C LEU A 33 5.50 -8.53 20.10
N ASP A 34 5.74 -9.17 18.97
CA ASP A 34 7.04 -9.66 18.52
C ASP A 34 7.41 -8.99 17.19
N CYS A 35 8.71 -8.74 17.01
CA CYS A 35 9.22 -8.07 15.83
C CYS A 35 10.47 -8.79 15.33
N GLU A 36 10.59 -8.89 14.03
CA GLU A 36 11.81 -9.40 13.41
C GLU A 36 13.05 -8.62 13.90
N PRO A 37 14.15 -9.31 14.23
CA PRO A 37 15.36 -8.66 14.75
C PRO A 37 15.90 -7.57 13.83
N ASP A 38 16.21 -6.40 14.38
CA ASP A 38 16.74 -5.24 13.64
C ASP A 38 17.99 -5.59 12.82
N ALA A 39 18.84 -6.47 13.34
CA ALA A 39 20.09 -6.89 12.67
C ALA A 39 19.84 -7.55 11.31
N LYS A 40 18.73 -8.28 11.13
CA LYS A 40 18.36 -8.90 9.85
C LYS A 40 18.06 -7.83 8.81
N PHE A 41 17.24 -6.83 9.15
CA PHE A 41 16.89 -5.73 8.27
C PHE A 41 18.13 -4.89 7.92
N LEU A 42 18.93 -4.50 8.93
CA LEU A 42 20.15 -3.72 8.72
C LEU A 42 21.13 -4.44 7.78
N SER A 43 21.36 -5.73 7.98
CA SER A 43 22.19 -6.55 7.09
C SER A 43 21.60 -6.64 5.67
N GLY A 44 20.28 -6.72 5.55
CA GLY A 44 19.57 -6.73 4.28
C GLY A 44 19.77 -5.43 3.49
N VAL A 45 19.71 -4.27 4.18
CA VAL A 45 19.97 -2.97 3.56
C VAL A 45 21.37 -2.90 2.97
N GLU A 46 22.40 -3.30 3.73
CA GLU A 46 23.78 -3.28 3.22
C GLU A 46 23.96 -4.20 2.00
N LYS A 47 23.37 -5.40 2.02
CA LYS A 47 23.40 -6.29 0.85
C LYS A 47 22.68 -5.71 -0.37
N ILE A 48 21.58 -4.99 -0.19
CA ILE A 48 20.90 -4.31 -1.30
C ILE A 48 21.82 -3.23 -1.89
N LYS A 49 22.54 -2.50 -1.06
CA LYS A 49 23.51 -1.50 -1.53
C LYS A 49 24.62 -2.15 -2.36
N ASP A 50 25.11 -3.32 -1.95
CA ASP A 50 26.07 -4.10 -2.75
C ASP A 50 25.49 -4.49 -4.12
N TYR A 51 24.22 -4.90 -4.20
CA TYR A 51 23.53 -5.18 -5.47
C TYR A 51 23.35 -3.93 -6.34
N ILE A 52 23.12 -2.77 -5.72
CA ILE A 52 23.01 -1.49 -6.44
C ILE A 52 24.38 -1.09 -7.01
N GLU A 53 25.46 -1.21 -6.22
CA GLU A 53 26.83 -0.94 -6.68
C GLU A 53 27.26 -1.88 -7.80
N ALA A 54 26.83 -3.13 -7.76
CA ALA A 54 27.08 -4.11 -8.81
C ALA A 54 26.27 -3.83 -10.10
N GLY A 55 25.30 -2.90 -10.06
CA GLY A 55 24.45 -2.56 -11.19
C GLY A 55 23.26 -3.52 -11.42
N ASP A 56 22.96 -4.38 -10.47
CA ASP A 56 21.84 -5.34 -10.57
C ASP A 56 20.49 -4.65 -10.50
N VAL A 57 20.35 -3.64 -9.63
CA VAL A 57 19.10 -2.91 -9.34
C VAL A 57 19.37 -1.44 -9.04
N PHE A 58 18.34 -0.60 -9.15
CA PHE A 58 18.40 0.81 -8.76
C PHE A 58 17.79 1.05 -7.38
N GLN A 59 16.75 0.29 -7.03
CA GLN A 59 16.03 0.36 -5.77
C GLN A 59 15.43 -1.01 -5.46
N VAL A 60 15.38 -1.36 -4.18
CA VAL A 60 14.64 -2.54 -3.68
C VAL A 60 13.82 -2.15 -2.46
N ASN A 61 12.53 -2.50 -2.44
CA ASN A 61 11.69 -2.34 -1.26
C ASN A 61 11.88 -3.54 -0.32
N LEU A 62 12.60 -3.34 0.78
CA LEU A 62 12.83 -4.35 1.82
C LEU A 62 11.85 -4.17 2.97
N SER A 63 11.27 -5.26 3.48
CA SER A 63 10.31 -5.21 4.57
C SER A 63 10.74 -5.97 5.81
N ARG A 64 10.16 -5.58 6.97
CA ARG A 64 10.24 -6.28 8.25
C ARG A 64 8.89 -6.88 8.60
N ALA A 65 8.90 -7.95 9.40
CA ALA A 65 7.72 -8.60 9.92
C ALA A 65 7.45 -8.23 11.38
N TRP A 66 6.19 -8.11 11.72
CA TRP A 66 5.66 -8.00 13.07
C TRP A 66 4.60 -9.06 13.29
N GLN A 67 4.56 -9.60 14.49
CA GLN A 67 3.53 -10.51 14.95
C GLN A 67 2.95 -9.97 16.25
N TYR A 68 1.64 -10.04 16.39
CA TYR A 68 0.95 -9.68 17.62
C TYR A 68 0.02 -10.80 18.03
N THR A 69 0.21 -11.33 19.23
CA THR A 69 -0.63 -12.39 19.78
C THR A 69 -1.58 -11.79 20.81
N LEU A 70 -2.88 -11.79 20.48
CA LEU A 70 -3.95 -11.29 21.36
C LEU A 70 -4.10 -12.20 22.60
N GLU A 71 -4.30 -11.61 23.78
CA GLU A 71 -4.68 -12.36 24.99
C GLU A 71 -6.07 -12.98 24.85
N HIS A 72 -7.01 -12.23 24.29
CA HIS A 72 -8.38 -12.65 24.05
C HIS A 72 -8.71 -12.56 22.55
N GLU A 73 -9.56 -13.48 22.11
CA GLU A 73 -10.01 -13.46 20.72
C GLU A 73 -10.97 -12.28 20.51
N CYS A 74 -10.81 -11.58 19.39
CA CYS A 74 -11.70 -10.50 18.97
C CYS A 74 -12.10 -10.70 17.51
N SER A 75 -13.17 -10.04 17.08
CA SER A 75 -13.61 -10.11 15.70
C SER A 75 -12.69 -9.29 14.78
N ALA A 76 -12.59 -9.69 13.51
CA ALA A 76 -11.89 -8.91 12.50
C ALA A 76 -12.53 -7.52 12.28
N ALA A 77 -13.84 -7.41 12.50
CA ALA A 77 -14.57 -6.14 12.39
C ALA A 77 -14.17 -5.14 13.50
N GLN A 78 -13.95 -5.60 14.74
CA GLN A 78 -13.46 -4.76 15.83
C GLN A 78 -12.05 -4.22 15.52
N LEU A 79 -11.14 -5.09 15.07
CA LEU A 79 -9.78 -4.68 14.64
C LEU A 79 -9.83 -3.71 13.46
N TYR A 80 -10.71 -3.95 12.49
CA TYR A 80 -10.91 -3.05 11.35
C TYR A 80 -11.40 -1.67 11.79
N SER A 81 -12.35 -1.61 12.74
CA SER A 81 -12.83 -0.35 13.30
C SER A 81 -11.70 0.40 14.00
N GLY A 82 -10.88 -0.28 14.80
CA GLY A 82 -9.70 0.29 15.44
C GLY A 82 -8.68 0.82 14.43
N LEU A 83 -8.37 0.02 13.40
CA LEU A 83 -7.42 0.41 12.35
C LEU A 83 -7.93 1.61 11.54
N LYS A 84 -9.22 1.63 11.19
CA LYS A 84 -9.83 2.76 10.49
C LYS A 84 -9.81 4.05 11.31
N ALA A 85 -9.94 3.96 12.63
CA ALA A 85 -9.85 5.10 13.53
C ALA A 85 -8.39 5.60 13.68
N SER A 86 -7.44 4.68 13.85
CA SER A 86 -6.02 5.02 14.06
C SER A 86 -5.27 5.42 12.76
N ASN A 87 -5.70 4.91 11.62
CA ASN A 87 -5.03 5.12 10.32
C ASN A 87 -6.04 5.18 9.17
N PRO A 88 -6.92 6.20 9.09
CA PRO A 88 -7.88 6.32 7.99
C PRO A 88 -7.19 6.46 6.65
N ALA A 89 -7.64 5.68 5.65
CA ALA A 89 -7.05 5.68 4.32
C ALA A 89 -8.10 5.40 3.23
N PRO A 90 -7.88 5.86 1.98
CA PRO A 90 -8.88 5.79 0.91
C PRO A 90 -9.25 4.38 0.48
N PHE A 91 -8.33 3.41 0.61
CA PHE A 91 -8.54 2.03 0.20
C PHE A 91 -8.65 1.08 1.41
N SER A 92 -9.32 1.55 2.48
CA SER A 92 -9.58 0.71 3.64
C SER A 92 -10.52 -0.44 3.27
N ALA A 93 -10.19 -1.66 3.72
CA ALA A 93 -10.94 -2.85 3.38
C ALA A 93 -10.85 -3.93 4.47
N LEU A 94 -11.92 -4.71 4.58
CA LEU A 94 -11.98 -5.93 5.39
C LEU A 94 -12.42 -7.08 4.48
N ALA A 95 -11.55 -8.07 4.32
CA ALA A 95 -11.87 -9.31 3.62
C ALA A 95 -11.78 -10.49 4.60
N GLN A 96 -12.90 -11.20 4.75
CA GLN A 96 -13.01 -12.34 5.68
C GLN A 96 -13.12 -13.64 4.89
N PHE A 97 -12.24 -14.56 5.21
CA PHE A 97 -12.20 -15.92 4.68
C PHE A 97 -12.47 -16.91 5.82
N GLN A 98 -12.63 -18.17 5.50
CA GLN A 98 -12.97 -19.19 6.49
C GLN A 98 -11.98 -19.26 7.66
N ASN A 99 -10.67 -19.17 7.38
CA ASN A 99 -9.61 -19.40 8.37
C ASN A 99 -8.77 -18.15 8.68
N PHE A 100 -8.95 -17.06 7.94
CA PHE A 100 -8.20 -15.84 8.14
C PHE A 100 -8.98 -14.60 7.68
N SER A 101 -8.52 -13.44 8.08
CA SER A 101 -9.08 -12.15 7.61
C SER A 101 -7.94 -11.21 7.23
N ILE A 102 -8.14 -10.44 6.17
CA ILE A 102 -7.27 -9.35 5.74
C ILE A 102 -7.92 -8.04 6.20
N ILE A 103 -7.21 -7.27 7.00
CA ILE A 103 -7.66 -6.02 7.61
C ILE A 103 -6.72 -4.92 7.11
N SER A 104 -7.18 -4.08 6.21
CA SER A 104 -6.35 -3.13 5.48
C SER A 104 -6.80 -1.69 5.66
N SER A 105 -5.84 -0.79 5.78
CA SER A 105 -6.02 0.66 5.69
C SER A 105 -4.99 1.24 4.70
N SER A 106 -5.06 0.75 3.47
CA SER A 106 -4.11 1.11 2.42
C SER A 106 -4.35 2.51 1.88
N PRO A 107 -3.29 3.32 1.73
CA PRO A 107 -3.38 4.62 1.08
C PRO A 107 -3.22 4.55 -0.45
N GLU A 108 -2.77 3.42 -1.02
CA GLU A 108 -2.22 3.37 -2.37
C GLU A 108 -3.06 2.53 -3.33
N ARG A 109 -3.30 3.07 -4.52
CA ARG A 109 -3.93 2.36 -5.64
C ARG A 109 -2.90 1.60 -6.45
N LEU A 110 -3.19 0.34 -6.79
CA LEU A 110 -2.43 -0.41 -7.77
C LEU A 110 -2.83 0.03 -9.18
N PHE A 111 -4.10 -0.06 -9.51
CA PHE A 111 -4.67 0.48 -10.74
C PHE A 111 -6.20 0.63 -10.66
N SER A 112 -6.76 1.51 -11.47
CA SER A 112 -8.19 1.56 -11.77
C SER A 112 -8.45 1.52 -13.27
N VAL A 113 -9.65 1.07 -13.64
CA VAL A 113 -10.11 1.06 -15.03
C VAL A 113 -11.52 1.62 -15.09
N ASP A 114 -11.76 2.54 -16.01
CA ASP A 114 -13.09 3.04 -16.38
C ASP A 114 -13.20 3.10 -17.90
N GLY A 115 -14.04 2.23 -18.46
CA GLY A 115 -14.10 2.03 -19.91
C GLY A 115 -12.79 1.46 -20.45
N ASP A 116 -12.14 2.20 -21.33
CA ASP A 116 -10.82 1.88 -21.89
C ASP A 116 -9.65 2.61 -21.21
N GLN A 117 -9.93 3.46 -20.22
CA GLN A 117 -8.91 4.21 -19.49
C GLN A 117 -8.42 3.40 -18.29
N VAL A 118 -7.11 3.24 -18.18
CA VAL A 118 -6.43 2.67 -17.03
C VAL A 118 -5.56 3.73 -16.38
N GLU A 119 -5.56 3.74 -15.04
CA GLU A 119 -4.75 4.68 -14.26
C GLU A 119 -3.99 3.97 -13.14
N THR A 120 -2.79 4.47 -12.84
CA THR A 120 -2.03 4.15 -11.63
C THR A 120 -1.72 5.45 -10.89
N ARG A 121 -1.61 5.36 -9.54
CA ARG A 121 -1.37 6.55 -8.71
C ARG A 121 -0.31 6.26 -7.65
N PRO A 122 0.98 6.17 -8.06
CA PRO A 122 2.06 5.91 -7.13
C PRO A 122 2.24 7.05 -6.12
N ILE A 123 2.55 6.65 -4.89
CA ILE A 123 2.92 7.56 -3.80
C ILE A 123 4.44 7.47 -3.63
N ALA A 124 5.12 8.62 -3.65
CA ALA A 124 6.52 8.72 -3.27
C ALA A 124 6.71 9.89 -2.31
N GLY A 125 7.43 9.65 -1.25
CA GLY A 125 7.60 10.64 -0.19
C GLY A 125 6.39 10.76 0.73
N THR A 126 6.67 10.71 2.01
CA THR A 126 5.67 10.86 3.07
C THR A 126 6.27 11.64 4.22
N HIS A 127 5.61 12.73 4.61
CA HIS A 127 5.98 13.50 5.78
C HIS A 127 4.81 13.57 6.77
N PRO A 128 5.07 13.54 8.09
CA PRO A 128 4.04 13.76 9.09
C PRO A 128 3.50 15.18 9.00
N ARG A 129 2.27 15.37 9.48
CA ARG A 129 1.67 16.69 9.66
C ARG A 129 2.37 17.43 10.80
N GLY A 130 2.54 18.74 10.60
CA GLY A 130 2.92 19.70 11.64
C GLY A 130 1.72 20.48 12.17
N ALA A 131 1.95 21.46 13.03
CA ALA A 131 0.93 22.38 13.52
C ALA A 131 1.17 23.80 12.96
N GLY A 132 0.10 24.46 12.48
CA GLY A 132 0.19 25.82 11.99
C GLY A 132 1.21 26.02 10.86
N ASP A 133 2.08 27.03 11.00
CA ASP A 133 3.08 27.38 9.98
C ASP A 133 4.13 26.27 9.75
N GLU A 134 4.38 25.40 10.73
CA GLU A 134 5.27 24.26 10.59
C GLU A 134 4.76 23.27 9.55
N ASP A 135 3.44 23.06 9.46
CA ASP A 135 2.83 22.17 8.47
C ASP A 135 3.15 22.59 7.04
N GLU A 136 3.11 23.90 6.77
CA GLU A 136 3.44 24.44 5.45
C GLU A 136 4.93 24.31 5.12
N LEU A 137 5.80 24.48 6.10
CA LEU A 137 7.25 24.25 5.94
C LEU A 137 7.56 22.77 5.64
N LEU A 138 6.85 21.84 6.27
CA LEU A 138 7.00 20.39 6.03
C LEU A 138 6.57 20.03 4.60
N LYS A 139 5.46 20.58 4.12
CA LYS A 139 5.04 20.42 2.71
C LYS A 139 6.10 20.90 1.73
N GLN A 140 6.61 22.12 1.93
CA GLN A 140 7.64 22.68 1.06
C GLN A 140 8.93 21.89 1.09
N ARG A 141 9.35 21.39 2.25
CA ARG A 141 10.50 20.50 2.38
C ARG A 141 10.31 19.21 1.61
N LEU A 142 9.12 18.61 1.71
CA LEU A 142 8.79 17.35 1.01
C LEU A 142 8.86 17.54 -0.51
N ILE A 143 8.19 18.58 -1.06
CA ILE A 143 8.17 18.82 -2.50
C ILE A 143 9.55 19.16 -3.05
N ASN A 144 10.36 19.92 -2.31
CA ASN A 144 11.66 20.39 -2.75
C ASN A 144 12.82 19.44 -2.41
N HIS A 145 12.55 18.27 -1.84
CA HIS A 145 13.59 17.32 -1.45
C HIS A 145 14.14 16.58 -2.68
N PRO A 146 15.43 16.80 -3.09
CA PRO A 146 15.94 16.27 -4.35
C PRO A 146 15.90 14.73 -4.44
N LYS A 147 16.14 14.03 -3.32
CA LYS A 147 16.08 12.56 -3.25
C LYS A 147 14.65 12.06 -3.51
N GLU A 148 13.66 12.64 -2.84
CA GLU A 148 12.24 12.27 -3.01
C GLU A 148 11.78 12.50 -4.46
N GLN A 149 12.19 13.62 -5.07
CA GLN A 149 11.89 13.90 -6.47
C GLN A 149 12.54 12.87 -7.42
N ALA A 150 13.82 12.54 -7.21
CA ALA A 150 14.53 11.58 -8.05
C ALA A 150 13.92 10.17 -7.94
N GLU A 151 13.60 9.72 -6.71
CA GLU A 151 12.91 8.45 -6.46
C GLU A 151 11.54 8.43 -7.13
N HIS A 152 10.79 9.53 -7.01
CA HIS A 152 9.46 9.65 -7.61
C HIS A 152 9.51 9.56 -9.15
N ILE A 153 10.46 10.23 -9.79
CA ILE A 153 10.64 10.15 -11.25
C ILE A 153 10.98 8.72 -11.68
N MET A 154 11.82 8.02 -10.94
CA MET A 154 12.16 6.63 -11.22
C MET A 154 10.92 5.71 -11.11
N LEU A 155 10.08 5.90 -10.07
CA LEU A 155 8.82 5.16 -9.91
C LEU A 155 7.83 5.47 -11.03
N LEU A 156 7.72 6.74 -11.46
CA LEU A 156 6.90 7.13 -12.60
C LEU A 156 7.32 6.41 -13.89
N ASP A 157 8.62 6.30 -14.15
CA ASP A 157 9.12 5.62 -15.35
C ASP A 157 8.82 4.11 -15.29
N LEU A 158 8.96 3.50 -14.11
CA LEU A 158 8.61 2.11 -13.89
C LEU A 158 7.12 1.84 -14.15
N GLU A 159 6.22 2.66 -13.59
CA GLU A 159 4.77 2.54 -13.79
C GLU A 159 4.37 2.80 -15.25
N ARG A 160 4.99 3.78 -15.93
CA ARG A 160 4.80 4.01 -17.36
C ARG A 160 5.23 2.81 -18.21
N ASN A 161 6.34 2.19 -17.87
CA ASN A 161 6.81 0.97 -18.54
C ASN A 161 5.83 -0.20 -18.36
N ASP A 162 5.29 -0.39 -17.15
CA ASP A 162 4.31 -1.42 -16.86
C ASP A 162 2.99 -1.19 -17.64
N LEU A 163 2.48 0.04 -17.65
CA LEU A 163 1.31 0.42 -18.44
C LEU A 163 1.55 0.24 -19.95
N GLY A 164 2.77 0.48 -20.44
CA GLY A 164 3.14 0.31 -21.85
C GLY A 164 2.91 -1.10 -22.40
N ARG A 165 2.84 -2.08 -21.53
CA ARG A 165 2.56 -3.48 -21.91
C ARG A 165 1.10 -3.71 -22.30
N VAL A 166 0.18 -2.91 -21.75
CA VAL A 166 -1.27 -3.09 -21.89
C VAL A 166 -1.96 -1.92 -22.58
N CYS A 167 -1.33 -0.75 -22.68
CA CYS A 167 -1.89 0.46 -23.28
C CYS A 167 -1.50 0.61 -24.76
N GLU A 168 -2.31 1.33 -25.50
CA GLU A 168 -2.05 1.76 -26.87
C GLU A 168 -0.75 2.57 -26.94
N HIS A 169 -0.03 2.43 -28.04
CA HIS A 169 1.23 3.15 -28.23
C HIS A 169 0.99 4.68 -28.29
N GLY A 170 1.72 5.41 -27.45
CA GLY A 170 1.61 6.87 -27.36
C GLY A 170 0.41 7.39 -26.55
N SER A 171 -0.40 6.50 -25.93
CA SER A 171 -1.54 6.93 -25.13
C SER A 171 -1.22 7.20 -23.66
N ILE A 172 -0.01 6.81 -23.22
CA ILE A 172 0.37 6.96 -21.82
C ILE A 172 0.84 8.38 -21.55
N GLU A 173 0.19 9.04 -20.59
CA GLU A 173 0.57 10.36 -20.13
C GLU A 173 0.62 10.43 -18.60
N VAL A 174 1.51 11.24 -18.07
CA VAL A 174 1.53 11.65 -16.67
C VAL A 174 0.75 12.96 -16.59
N ASN A 175 -0.54 12.85 -16.27
CA ASN A 175 -1.46 13.99 -16.29
C ASN A 175 -1.44 14.79 -14.97
N GLU A 176 -0.85 14.23 -13.92
CA GLU A 176 -0.57 14.92 -12.67
C GLU A 176 0.81 14.51 -12.17
N VAL A 177 1.69 15.48 -11.94
CA VAL A 177 3.08 15.26 -11.56
C VAL A 177 3.34 15.88 -10.19
N MET A 178 3.81 15.06 -9.23
CA MET A 178 4.24 15.51 -7.90
C MET A 178 3.23 16.40 -7.18
N ALA A 179 1.95 16.06 -7.29
CA ALA A 179 0.91 16.74 -6.54
C ALA A 179 1.02 16.40 -5.04
N LEU A 180 0.75 17.41 -4.21
CA LEU A 180 0.74 17.22 -2.77
C LEU A 180 -0.67 16.84 -2.30
N GLU A 181 -0.80 15.66 -1.74
CA GLU A 181 -2.02 15.25 -1.06
C GLU A 181 -1.84 15.34 0.47
N THR A 182 -2.81 15.96 1.12
CA THR A 182 -2.81 16.14 2.58
C THR A 182 -3.89 15.26 3.21
N TYR A 183 -3.47 14.32 4.04
CA TYR A 183 -4.32 13.46 4.84
C TYR A 183 -4.29 13.89 6.33
N PRO A 184 -5.14 13.34 7.19
CA PRO A 184 -5.21 13.77 8.60
C PRO A 184 -3.87 13.74 9.34
N TYR A 185 -2.97 12.82 9.01
CA TYR A 185 -1.71 12.61 9.75
C TYR A 185 -0.46 12.78 8.91
N VAL A 186 -0.59 12.84 7.59
CA VAL A 186 0.56 12.83 6.67
C VAL A 186 0.31 13.68 5.43
N HIS A 187 1.40 14.13 4.82
CA HIS A 187 1.47 14.64 3.46
C HIS A 187 2.12 13.60 2.56
N HIS A 188 1.60 13.42 1.36
CA HIS A 188 2.17 12.56 0.33
C HIS A 188 2.45 13.35 -0.94
N ILE A 189 3.53 13.01 -1.64
CA ILE A 189 3.71 13.36 -3.04
C ILE A 189 3.12 12.23 -3.86
N VAL A 190 2.21 12.56 -4.76
CA VAL A 190 1.55 11.62 -5.65
C VAL A 190 1.66 12.08 -7.09
N SER A 191 1.66 11.15 -8.01
CA SER A 191 1.47 11.44 -9.43
C SER A 191 0.40 10.54 -10.00
N ASN A 192 -0.26 10.96 -11.08
CA ASN A 192 -1.22 10.13 -11.79
C ASN A 192 -0.72 9.83 -13.19
N ILE A 193 -0.74 8.56 -13.56
CA ILE A 193 -0.38 8.08 -14.88
C ILE A 193 -1.62 7.40 -15.44
N LYS A 194 -2.03 7.80 -16.64
CA LYS A 194 -3.15 7.19 -17.34
C LYS A 194 -2.77 6.73 -18.74
N GLY A 195 -3.53 5.80 -19.27
CA GLY A 195 -3.35 5.31 -20.63
C GLY A 195 -4.63 4.66 -21.16
N THR A 196 -4.74 4.55 -22.48
CA THR A 196 -5.85 3.87 -23.14
C THR A 196 -5.48 2.40 -23.35
N LEU A 197 -6.30 1.48 -22.86
CA LEU A 197 -6.09 0.05 -23.02
C LEU A 197 -6.15 -0.38 -24.49
N LYS A 198 -5.27 -1.27 -24.89
CA LYS A 198 -5.37 -1.95 -26.19
C LYS A 198 -6.66 -2.76 -26.26
N PRO A 199 -7.25 -2.96 -27.45
CA PRO A 199 -8.40 -3.83 -27.63
C PRO A 199 -8.18 -5.23 -27.02
N ALA A 200 -9.23 -5.80 -26.45
CA ALA A 200 -9.24 -7.13 -25.83
C ALA A 200 -8.38 -7.29 -24.55
N MET A 201 -7.81 -6.22 -23.98
CA MET A 201 -7.20 -6.30 -22.66
C MET A 201 -8.28 -6.55 -21.59
N ASN A 202 -7.94 -7.34 -20.61
CA ASN A 202 -8.81 -7.70 -19.49
C ASN A 202 -8.01 -7.73 -18.17
N VAL A 203 -8.68 -7.99 -17.06
CA VAL A 203 -8.06 -8.02 -15.73
C VAL A 203 -6.83 -8.94 -15.66
N LYS A 204 -6.81 -10.07 -16.36
CA LYS A 204 -5.65 -10.98 -16.36
C LYS A 204 -4.41 -10.32 -16.97
N HIS A 205 -4.58 -9.56 -18.04
CA HIS A 205 -3.49 -8.83 -18.69
C HIS A 205 -2.98 -7.70 -17.79
N LEU A 206 -3.90 -6.96 -17.17
CA LEU A 206 -3.57 -5.88 -16.22
C LEU A 206 -2.80 -6.40 -15.02
N VAL A 207 -3.30 -7.43 -14.35
CA VAL A 207 -2.60 -8.04 -13.21
C VAL A 207 -1.22 -8.54 -13.63
N LYS A 208 -1.08 -9.21 -14.79
CA LYS A 208 0.22 -9.70 -15.25
C LYS A 208 1.20 -8.56 -15.58
N ALA A 209 0.72 -7.39 -15.99
CA ALA A 209 1.56 -6.25 -16.32
C ALA A 209 1.95 -5.42 -15.09
N LEU A 210 0.98 -5.14 -14.22
CA LEU A 210 1.10 -4.15 -13.15
C LEU A 210 1.42 -4.76 -11.77
N PHE A 211 1.06 -6.04 -11.54
CA PHE A 211 1.29 -6.71 -10.29
C PHE A 211 2.60 -7.54 -10.27
N PRO A 212 3.36 -7.52 -9.17
CA PRO A 212 3.22 -6.61 -8.02
C PRO A 212 3.59 -5.16 -8.40
N GLY A 213 3.08 -4.19 -7.64
CA GLY A 213 3.34 -2.76 -7.89
C GLY A 213 4.82 -2.41 -7.84
N GLY A 214 5.21 -1.39 -8.59
CA GLY A 214 6.60 -0.93 -8.65
C GLY A 214 7.09 -0.35 -7.33
N THR A 215 6.24 0.42 -6.65
CA THR A 215 6.52 1.10 -5.38
C THR A 215 6.87 0.16 -4.23
N ILE A 216 6.39 -1.10 -4.32
CA ILE A 216 6.59 -2.11 -3.25
C ILE A 216 7.56 -3.23 -3.66
N THR A 217 8.17 -3.13 -4.84
CA THR A 217 9.20 -4.06 -5.33
C THR A 217 10.51 -3.35 -5.61
N GLY A 218 10.57 -2.54 -6.64
CA GLY A 218 11.75 -1.81 -7.09
C GLY A 218 12.04 -2.00 -8.57
N CYS A 219 13.21 -1.55 -9.03
CA CYS A 219 13.60 -1.51 -10.42
C CYS A 219 15.01 -2.09 -10.65
N PRO A 220 15.18 -3.06 -11.61
CA PRO A 220 14.18 -3.76 -12.41
C PRO A 220 13.34 -4.77 -11.59
N LYS A 221 12.03 -4.81 -11.82
CA LYS A 221 11.05 -5.52 -10.99
C LYS A 221 11.40 -6.99 -10.72
N ILE A 222 11.72 -7.77 -11.73
CA ILE A 222 11.98 -9.22 -11.59
C ILE A 222 13.23 -9.46 -10.72
N ARG A 223 14.30 -8.69 -10.94
CA ARG A 223 15.51 -8.82 -10.15
C ARG A 223 15.29 -8.42 -8.68
N CYS A 224 14.53 -7.34 -8.47
CA CYS A 224 14.12 -6.93 -7.13
C CYS A 224 13.33 -8.02 -6.40
N MET A 225 12.38 -8.68 -7.05
CA MET A 225 11.62 -9.79 -6.46
C MET A 225 12.52 -10.97 -6.03
N GLN A 226 13.57 -11.29 -6.82
CA GLN A 226 14.55 -12.32 -6.47
C GLN A 226 15.34 -11.93 -5.20
N ILE A 227 15.85 -10.69 -5.16
CA ILE A 227 16.59 -10.16 -4.01
C ILE A 227 15.70 -10.10 -2.75
N ILE A 228 14.45 -9.65 -2.89
CA ILE A 228 13.48 -9.64 -1.78
C ILE A 228 13.28 -11.05 -1.24
N SER A 229 13.05 -12.02 -2.11
CA SER A 229 12.87 -13.43 -1.70
C SER A 229 14.09 -13.99 -0.97
N GLU A 230 15.29 -13.64 -1.43
CA GLU A 230 16.55 -14.04 -0.81
C GLU A 230 16.70 -13.44 0.60
N LEU A 231 16.48 -12.11 0.73
CA LEU A 231 16.80 -11.37 1.95
C LEU A 231 15.72 -11.49 3.03
N GLU A 232 14.46 -11.51 2.65
CA GLU A 232 13.36 -11.69 3.60
C GLU A 232 13.28 -13.15 4.07
N GLY A 233 13.53 -14.12 3.17
CA GLY A 233 13.55 -15.55 3.50
C GLY A 233 12.19 -16.15 3.87
N GLU A 234 11.13 -15.34 3.80
CA GLU A 234 9.76 -15.66 4.15
C GLU A 234 8.78 -15.11 3.12
N ALA A 235 7.60 -15.72 3.01
CA ALA A 235 6.55 -15.23 2.15
C ALA A 235 5.97 -13.90 2.70
N ARG A 236 5.68 -12.97 1.80
CA ARG A 236 4.99 -11.71 2.15
C ARG A 236 3.49 -11.89 2.42
N GLU A 237 2.94 -13.04 2.06
CA GLU A 237 1.51 -13.36 2.17
C GLU A 237 0.62 -12.29 1.54
N ALA A 238 -0.30 -11.66 2.30
CA ALA A 238 -1.13 -10.59 1.78
C ALA A 238 -0.39 -9.23 1.67
N TYR A 239 0.73 -9.05 2.39
CA TYR A 239 1.51 -7.81 2.29
C TYR A 239 2.04 -7.61 0.87
N THR A 240 1.86 -6.43 0.32
CA THR A 240 2.15 -6.08 -1.08
C THR A 240 1.30 -6.82 -2.12
N GLY A 241 0.28 -7.55 -1.66
CA GLY A 241 -0.79 -8.07 -2.49
C GLY A 241 -1.73 -6.98 -2.98
N SER A 242 -2.90 -7.38 -3.42
CA SER A 242 -3.92 -6.44 -3.90
C SER A 242 -5.32 -6.93 -3.55
N LEU A 243 -6.19 -6.01 -3.21
CA LEU A 243 -7.62 -6.21 -3.00
C LEU A 243 -8.38 -5.15 -3.79
N GLY A 244 -9.48 -5.53 -4.42
CA GLY A 244 -10.25 -4.61 -5.22
C GLY A 244 -11.57 -5.20 -5.67
N TYR A 245 -12.20 -4.56 -6.61
CA TYR A 245 -13.46 -5.00 -7.18
C TYR A 245 -13.48 -4.86 -8.70
N ILE A 246 -14.35 -5.64 -9.32
CA ILE A 246 -14.68 -5.57 -10.73
C ILE A 246 -16.21 -5.46 -10.80
N SER A 247 -16.70 -4.37 -11.35
CA SER A 247 -18.13 -4.15 -11.57
C SER A 247 -18.63 -4.84 -12.84
N ASN A 248 -19.94 -5.04 -12.94
CA ASN A 248 -20.56 -5.66 -14.11
C ASN A 248 -20.37 -4.85 -15.40
N ASN A 249 -20.17 -3.54 -15.31
CA ASN A 249 -19.87 -2.65 -16.44
C ASN A 249 -18.38 -2.62 -16.82
N GLY A 250 -17.55 -3.44 -16.16
CA GLY A 250 -16.12 -3.53 -16.43
C GLY A 250 -15.25 -2.54 -15.64
N LYS A 251 -15.82 -1.63 -14.85
CA LYS A 251 -15.03 -0.77 -13.95
C LYS A 251 -14.28 -1.60 -12.92
N MET A 252 -13.05 -1.22 -12.65
CA MET A 252 -12.18 -1.89 -11.69
C MET A 252 -11.45 -0.87 -10.82
N ASP A 253 -11.21 -1.22 -9.56
CA ASP A 253 -10.32 -0.46 -8.69
C ASP A 253 -9.62 -1.42 -7.73
N PHE A 254 -8.29 -1.42 -7.73
CA PHE A 254 -7.45 -2.31 -6.98
C PHE A 254 -6.41 -1.52 -6.19
N ASN A 255 -6.26 -1.85 -4.91
CA ASN A 255 -5.24 -1.25 -4.04
C ASN A 255 -3.95 -2.08 -4.00
N ILE A 256 -2.94 -1.54 -3.33
CA ILE A 256 -1.76 -2.28 -2.86
C ILE A 256 -1.96 -2.57 -1.37
N LEU A 257 -1.87 -3.82 -0.95
CA LEU A 257 -2.05 -4.20 0.46
C LEU A 257 -0.81 -3.84 1.30
N ILE A 258 -0.71 -2.57 1.67
CA ILE A 258 0.19 -2.03 2.70
C ILE A 258 -0.64 -1.50 3.87
N ARG A 259 -0.05 -1.27 5.02
CA ARG A 259 -0.79 -0.92 6.25
C ARG A 259 -1.91 -1.94 6.53
N THR A 260 -1.55 -3.22 6.38
CA THR A 260 -2.48 -4.34 6.34
C THR A 260 -2.07 -5.40 7.35
N MET A 261 -3.03 -5.90 8.11
CA MET A 261 -2.88 -7.02 9.03
C MET A 261 -3.57 -8.26 8.47
N ILE A 262 -2.99 -9.43 8.74
CA ILE A 262 -3.63 -10.74 8.57
C ILE A 262 -3.97 -11.27 9.96
N LYS A 263 -5.22 -11.67 10.16
CA LYS A 263 -5.71 -12.26 11.41
C LYS A 263 -6.00 -13.74 11.20
N GLN A 264 -5.38 -14.59 12.05
CA GLN A 264 -5.65 -16.04 12.14
C GLN A 264 -5.85 -16.41 13.62
N GLY A 265 -7.11 -16.62 14.02
CA GLY A 265 -7.42 -16.81 15.43
C GLY A 265 -6.96 -15.61 16.27
N LYS A 266 -6.11 -15.84 17.26
CA LYS A 266 -5.49 -14.78 18.09
C LYS A 266 -4.24 -14.16 17.48
N ASN A 267 -3.69 -14.73 16.41
CA ASN A 267 -2.45 -14.25 15.82
C ASN A 267 -2.72 -13.23 14.75
N LEU A 268 -2.00 -12.13 14.82
CA LEU A 268 -1.99 -11.06 13.84
C LEU A 268 -0.57 -10.96 13.28
N SER A 269 -0.46 -10.87 11.97
CA SER A 269 0.81 -10.62 11.29
C SER A 269 0.69 -9.42 10.36
N PHE A 270 1.73 -8.62 10.26
CA PHE A 270 1.82 -7.51 9.32
C PHE A 270 3.27 -7.21 8.99
N ARG A 271 3.48 -6.48 7.90
CA ARG A 271 4.81 -6.06 7.46
C ARG A 271 4.80 -4.57 7.10
N ALA A 272 5.96 -3.95 7.19
CA ALA A 272 6.22 -2.61 6.67
C ALA A 272 7.61 -2.59 6.04
N GLY A 273 7.78 -1.83 4.96
CA GLY A 273 9.02 -1.79 4.20
C GLY A 273 9.48 -0.37 3.89
N ALA A 274 10.74 -0.27 3.48
CA ALA A 274 11.37 0.95 2.98
C ALA A 274 12.03 0.70 1.62
N GLY A 275 12.02 1.71 0.75
CA GLY A 275 12.71 1.69 -0.52
C GLY A 275 14.20 1.96 -0.34
N ILE A 276 15.03 0.96 -0.56
CA ILE A 276 16.48 1.05 -0.37
C ILE A 276 17.11 1.48 -1.68
N VAL A 277 17.82 2.60 -1.65
CA VAL A 277 18.61 3.17 -2.75
C VAL A 277 20.07 3.30 -2.34
N PHE A 278 20.94 3.69 -3.27
CA PHE A 278 22.37 3.81 -3.04
C PHE A 278 22.75 4.64 -1.81
N ASP A 279 22.11 5.81 -1.65
CA ASP A 279 22.35 6.74 -0.54
C ASP A 279 21.57 6.41 0.74
N SER A 280 20.87 5.28 0.80
CA SER A 280 20.11 4.88 1.98
C SER A 280 21.01 4.66 3.18
N ASN A 281 20.55 5.18 4.33
CA ASN A 281 21.17 4.93 5.64
C ASN A 281 20.37 3.85 6.36
N SER A 282 20.99 2.71 6.65
CA SER A 282 20.34 1.52 7.20
C SER A 282 19.54 1.78 8.49
N LYS A 283 20.02 2.66 9.38
CA LYS A 283 19.28 3.02 10.61
C LYS A 283 18.05 3.87 10.33
N ARG A 284 18.14 4.84 9.41
CA ARG A 284 16.98 5.65 9.01
C ARG A 284 15.91 4.82 8.31
N GLU A 285 16.33 3.89 7.44
CA GLU A 285 15.38 2.98 6.78
C GLU A 285 14.71 2.03 7.80
N LEU A 286 15.44 1.59 8.82
CA LEU A 286 14.89 0.82 9.93
C LEU A 286 13.83 1.64 10.71
N GLU A 287 14.13 2.89 11.03
CA GLU A 287 13.19 3.82 11.67
C GLU A 287 11.95 4.07 10.80
N GLU A 288 12.12 4.21 9.49
CA GLU A 288 11.03 4.37 8.54
C GLU A 288 10.06 3.19 8.57
N THR A 289 10.58 1.95 8.58
CA THR A 289 9.71 0.76 8.71
C THR A 289 8.89 0.80 10.00
N THR A 290 9.49 1.24 11.11
CA THR A 290 8.83 1.39 12.40
C THR A 290 7.74 2.48 12.35
N HIS A 291 8.03 3.64 11.75
CA HIS A 291 7.05 4.69 11.54
C HIS A 291 5.86 4.23 10.69
N LYS A 292 6.13 3.47 9.63
CA LYS A 292 5.09 2.89 8.78
C LYS A 292 4.23 1.85 9.50
N ALA A 293 4.78 1.13 10.47
CA ALA A 293 4.06 0.19 11.32
C ALA A 293 3.19 0.87 12.39
N GLN A 294 3.51 2.10 12.81
CA GLN A 294 2.83 2.79 13.92
C GLN A 294 1.32 2.93 13.72
N GLY A 295 0.83 3.13 12.48
CA GLY A 295 -0.60 3.22 12.20
C GLY A 295 -1.36 1.95 12.60
N ILE A 296 -0.72 0.78 12.44
CA ILE A 296 -1.24 -0.51 12.89
C ILE A 296 -1.06 -0.67 14.40
N LEU A 297 0.13 -0.37 14.90
CA LEU A 297 0.46 -0.54 16.34
C LEU A 297 -0.44 0.28 17.26
N LYS A 298 -0.90 1.45 16.82
CA LYS A 298 -1.87 2.28 17.56
C LYS A 298 -3.22 1.60 17.81
N VAL A 299 -3.54 0.52 17.09
CA VAL A 299 -4.76 -0.27 17.36
C VAL A 299 -4.67 -0.96 18.71
N PHE A 300 -3.46 -1.24 19.19
CA PHE A 300 -3.16 -2.02 20.40
C PHE A 300 -2.70 -1.16 21.59
N SER A 301 -2.68 0.17 21.43
CA SER A 301 -2.22 1.11 22.49
C SER A 301 -3.37 1.84 23.17
#